data_118009518061cf12c616e145cb4f7cd0
#
_entry.id   118009518061cf12c616e145cb4f7cd0
#
_cell.length_a   1.000
_cell.length_b   1.000
_cell.length_c   1.000
_cell.angle_alpha   90.00
_cell.angle_beta   90.00
_cell.angle_gamma   90.00
#
_symmetry.space_group_name_H-M   'P 1'
#
loop_
_entity.id
_entity.type
_entity.pdbx_description
1 polymer ?
#
loop_
_entity_poly.entity_id
_entity_poly.type
_entity_poly.pdbx_seq_one_letter_code
_entity_poly.pdbx_strand_id
1 'polypeptide(L)'
;ATAAWRFGLPTSESHALLAGLSGGALALGGGSAALNPGAWLRVGLGLVLSLLAGALAGRLARSFLSRHICNCIAWQRIAAGVMAALHGVQDGQKFLALLLLADGLGEAEPTLPLSLLLLTAGVMALGTALGGRPIVEKVGSGLAALSPADGLAADLGAGVVLLACSALGLPVSTTHTKVAAILGAGRRPDWHVAGEIGGAWLLTFPACGLLAFALARMMA
;
A
#
# COMPACT_ATOMS: atom_id res chain seq x y z
N ALA A 1 -10.43 -4.49 -5.56
CA ALA A 1 -9.61 -3.42 -6.18
C ALA A 1 -10.42 -2.66 -7.24
N THR A 2 -10.95 -3.30 -8.30
CA THR A 2 -11.62 -2.62 -9.43
C THR A 2 -12.80 -1.72 -9.03
N ALA A 3 -13.66 -2.18 -8.10
CA ALA A 3 -14.78 -1.37 -7.61
C ALA A 3 -14.27 -0.11 -6.89
N ALA A 4 -13.30 -0.24 -5.99
CA ALA A 4 -12.73 0.90 -5.28
C ALA A 4 -12.02 1.87 -6.23
N TRP A 5 -11.30 1.35 -7.22
CA TRP A 5 -10.67 2.15 -8.28
C TRP A 5 -11.69 3.01 -9.03
N ARG A 6 -12.86 2.46 -9.36
CA ARG A 6 -13.94 3.21 -10.04
C ARG A 6 -14.40 4.46 -9.27
N PHE A 7 -14.28 4.41 -7.93
CA PHE A 7 -14.60 5.54 -7.04
C PHE A 7 -13.37 6.36 -6.62
N GLY A 8 -12.21 6.10 -7.21
CA GLY A 8 -10.95 6.76 -6.86
C GLY A 8 -10.47 6.45 -5.43
N LEU A 9 -10.93 5.35 -4.82
CA LEU A 9 -10.57 4.98 -3.46
C LEU A 9 -9.30 4.13 -3.46
N PRO A 10 -8.22 4.59 -2.83
CA PRO A 10 -6.99 3.82 -2.71
C PRO A 10 -7.19 2.66 -1.73
N THR A 11 -7.14 1.44 -2.22
CA THR A 11 -7.18 0.22 -1.40
C THR A 11 -5.78 -0.28 -1.09
N SER A 12 -5.65 -1.07 -0.03
CA SER A 12 -4.40 -1.74 0.31
C SER A 12 -4.35 -3.13 -0.33
N GLU A 13 -3.46 -3.31 -1.28
CA GLU A 13 -3.25 -4.60 -1.94
C GLU A 13 -2.74 -5.66 -0.96
N SER A 14 -1.88 -5.29 0.00
CA SER A 14 -1.41 -6.19 1.05
C SER A 14 -2.56 -6.76 1.88
N HIS A 15 -3.52 -5.92 2.25
CA HIS A 15 -4.68 -6.35 3.03
C HIS A 15 -5.63 -7.21 2.20
N ALA A 16 -5.83 -6.86 0.93
CA ALA A 16 -6.63 -7.65 0.01
C ALA A 16 -6.05 -9.06 -0.20
N LEU A 17 -4.72 -9.15 -0.38
CA LEU A 17 -4.02 -10.42 -0.52
C LEU A 17 -4.11 -11.27 0.75
N LEU A 18 -3.82 -10.70 1.91
CA LEU A 18 -3.88 -11.43 3.18
C LEU A 18 -5.29 -11.93 3.47
N ALA A 19 -6.29 -11.08 3.30
CA ALA A 19 -7.69 -11.46 3.48
C ALA A 19 -8.11 -12.53 2.46
N GLY A 20 -7.69 -12.40 1.20
CA GLY A 20 -7.98 -13.35 0.15
C GLY A 20 -7.36 -14.74 0.42
N LEU A 21 -6.09 -14.80 0.76
CA LEU A 21 -5.40 -16.04 1.12
C LEU A 21 -6.05 -16.69 2.36
N SER A 22 -6.40 -15.90 3.36
CA SER A 22 -7.08 -16.39 4.56
C SER A 22 -8.47 -16.95 4.24
N GLY A 23 -9.24 -16.24 3.42
CA GLY A 23 -10.56 -16.71 2.97
C GLY A 23 -10.50 -18.01 2.17
N GLY A 24 -9.55 -18.12 1.24
CA GLY A 24 -9.29 -19.34 0.48
C GLY A 24 -8.88 -20.51 1.36
N ALA A 25 -7.96 -20.30 2.28
CA ALA A 25 -7.50 -21.34 3.22
C ALA A 25 -8.63 -21.86 4.12
N LEU A 26 -9.50 -20.99 4.61
CA LEU A 26 -10.70 -21.36 5.38
C LEU A 26 -11.67 -22.19 4.53
N ALA A 27 -11.85 -21.85 3.27
CA ALA A 27 -12.76 -22.56 2.35
C ALA A 27 -12.29 -23.99 2.05
N LEU A 28 -10.99 -24.20 1.93
CA LEU A 28 -10.38 -25.50 1.59
C LEU A 28 -10.23 -26.44 2.80
N GLY A 29 -10.90 -26.17 3.90
CA GLY A 29 -10.96 -27.06 5.05
C GLY A 29 -9.82 -26.89 6.05
N GLY A 30 -8.96 -25.88 5.90
CA GLY A 30 -7.87 -25.60 6.85
C GLY A 30 -8.37 -25.11 8.24
N GLY A 31 -9.64 -24.74 8.34
CA GLY A 31 -10.23 -24.24 9.56
C GLY A 31 -9.45 -23.03 10.12
N SER A 32 -9.67 -22.72 11.41
CA SER A 32 -8.92 -21.65 12.08
C SER A 32 -7.42 -21.96 12.23
N ALA A 33 -7.01 -23.22 12.14
CA ALA A 33 -5.60 -23.62 12.20
C ALA A 33 -4.77 -23.17 10.98
N ALA A 34 -5.43 -22.93 9.84
CA ALA A 34 -4.77 -22.38 8.66
C ALA A 34 -4.43 -20.87 8.80
N LEU A 35 -4.99 -20.21 9.80
CA LEU A 35 -4.72 -18.80 10.06
C LEU A 35 -3.62 -18.67 11.11
N ASN A 36 -2.56 -17.95 10.79
CA ASN A 36 -1.50 -17.64 11.73
C ASN A 36 -1.85 -16.37 12.53
N PRO A 37 -2.27 -16.47 13.83
CA PRO A 37 -2.66 -15.31 14.61
C PRO A 37 -1.53 -14.30 14.79
N GLY A 38 -0.27 -14.77 14.85
CA GLY A 38 0.90 -13.91 14.96
C GLY A 38 1.13 -13.08 13.70
N ALA A 39 0.83 -13.61 12.52
CA ALA A 39 0.89 -12.86 11.27
C ALA A 39 -0.19 -11.77 11.24
N TRP A 40 -1.42 -12.10 11.61
CA TRP A 40 -2.52 -11.16 11.68
C TRP A 40 -2.27 -10.04 12.70
N LEU A 41 -1.70 -10.38 13.85
CA LEU A 41 -1.31 -9.37 14.84
C LEU A 41 -0.25 -8.42 14.30
N ARG A 42 0.78 -8.93 13.61
CA ARG A 42 1.81 -8.09 12.98
C ARG A 42 1.22 -7.17 11.91
N VAL A 43 0.29 -7.65 11.12
CA VAL A 43 -0.41 -6.83 10.11
C VAL A 43 -1.24 -5.74 10.79
N GLY A 44 -1.99 -6.07 11.83
CA GLY A 44 -2.75 -5.08 12.60
C GLY A 44 -1.86 -4.01 13.25
N LEU A 45 -0.76 -4.42 13.87
CA LEU A 45 0.23 -3.50 14.43
C LEU A 45 0.89 -2.65 13.35
N GLY A 46 1.29 -3.27 12.24
CA GLY A 46 1.87 -2.56 11.09
C GLY A 46 0.92 -1.51 10.51
N LEU A 47 -0.38 -1.82 10.45
CA LEU A 47 -1.41 -0.88 10.01
C LEU A 47 -1.48 0.35 10.92
N VAL A 48 -1.62 0.14 12.22
CA VAL A 48 -1.71 1.25 13.19
C VAL A 48 -0.42 2.06 13.22
N LEU A 49 0.73 1.38 13.29
CA LEU A 49 2.03 2.04 13.32
C LEU A 49 2.30 2.84 12.04
N SER A 50 1.96 2.31 10.87
CA SER A 50 2.17 3.01 9.61
C SER A 50 1.31 4.28 9.47
N LEU A 51 0.09 4.27 9.98
CA LEU A 51 -0.77 5.45 10.01
C LEU A 51 -0.20 6.52 10.96
N LEU A 52 0.13 6.15 12.18
CA LEU A 52 0.64 7.09 13.19
C LEU A 52 2.02 7.64 12.78
N ALA A 53 2.94 6.75 12.42
CA ALA A 53 4.28 7.13 12.00
C ALA A 53 4.27 7.93 10.68
N GLY A 54 3.42 7.56 9.71
CA GLY A 54 3.26 8.30 8.46
C GLY A 54 2.79 9.72 8.69
N ALA A 55 1.74 9.91 9.48
CA ALA A 55 1.22 11.24 9.81
C ALA A 55 2.25 12.08 10.57
N LEU A 56 2.91 11.51 11.56
CA LEU A 56 3.96 12.19 12.33
C LEU A 56 5.15 12.57 11.46
N ALA A 57 5.66 11.63 10.66
CA ALA A 57 6.81 11.85 9.77
C ALA A 57 6.51 12.91 8.71
N GLY A 58 5.32 12.88 8.09
CA GLY A 58 4.88 13.92 7.14
C GLY A 58 4.83 15.30 7.79
N ARG A 59 4.28 15.40 9.01
CA ARG A 59 4.23 16.66 9.78
C ARG A 59 5.62 17.18 10.14
N LEU A 60 6.50 16.31 10.62
CA LEU A 60 7.88 16.68 10.98
C LEU A 60 8.68 17.10 9.75
N ALA A 61 8.60 16.33 8.65
CA ALA A 61 9.26 16.68 7.40
C ALA A 61 8.80 18.05 6.88
N ARG A 62 7.50 18.32 6.92
CA ARG A 62 6.98 19.64 6.56
C ARG A 62 7.55 20.76 7.44
N SER A 63 7.57 20.58 8.75
CA SER A 63 8.11 21.58 9.69
C SER A 63 9.59 21.87 9.40
N PHE A 64 10.35 20.85 9.02
CA PHE A 64 11.76 21.00 8.65
C PHE A 64 11.92 21.70 7.30
N LEU A 65 11.21 21.24 6.26
CA LEU A 65 11.34 21.76 4.90
C LEU A 65 10.89 23.22 4.77
N SER A 66 9.85 23.62 5.49
CA SER A 66 9.35 25.00 5.48
C SER A 66 10.40 26.04 5.90
N ARG A 67 11.47 25.61 6.55
CA ARG A 67 12.56 26.47 7.05
C ARG A 67 13.81 26.46 6.17
N HIS A 68 13.99 25.45 5.28
CA HIS A 68 15.31 25.16 4.70
C HIS A 68 15.38 25.06 3.18
N ILE A 69 14.26 24.95 2.44
CA ILE A 69 14.30 24.63 1.00
C ILE A 69 13.62 25.69 0.13
N CYS A 70 14.40 26.27 -0.81
CA CYS A 70 13.90 27.26 -1.78
C CYS A 70 13.33 26.66 -3.08
N ASN A 71 13.87 25.56 -3.60
CA ASN A 71 13.41 24.95 -4.85
C ASN A 71 12.65 23.62 -4.62
N CYS A 72 11.42 23.74 -4.10
CA CYS A 72 10.62 22.57 -3.71
C CYS A 72 10.15 21.73 -4.91
N ILE A 73 9.97 22.30 -6.10
CA ILE A 73 9.41 21.58 -7.25
C ILE A 73 10.38 20.52 -7.77
N ALA A 74 11.66 20.84 -7.93
CA ALA A 74 12.65 19.89 -8.40
C ALA A 74 12.84 18.74 -7.41
N TRP A 75 13.00 19.06 -6.13
CA TRP A 75 13.12 18.07 -5.08
C TRP A 75 11.87 17.20 -4.92
N GLN A 76 10.69 17.78 -5.08
CA GLN A 76 9.44 17.04 -5.02
C GLN A 76 9.31 16.04 -6.17
N ARG A 77 9.75 16.37 -7.39
CA ARG A 77 9.79 15.43 -8.52
C ARG A 77 10.74 14.25 -8.26
N ILE A 78 11.91 14.52 -7.69
CA ILE A 78 12.88 13.47 -7.32
C ILE A 78 12.29 12.59 -6.23
N ALA A 79 11.74 13.15 -5.17
CA ALA A 79 11.13 12.41 -4.07
C ALA A 79 9.94 11.58 -4.53
N ALA A 80 9.11 12.09 -5.43
CA ALA A 80 8.01 11.34 -6.03
C ALA A 80 8.52 10.13 -6.85
N GLY A 81 9.62 10.29 -7.60
CA GLY A 81 10.26 9.19 -8.31
C GLY A 81 10.81 8.11 -7.37
N VAL A 82 11.50 8.52 -6.30
CA VAL A 82 12.00 7.60 -5.27
C VAL A 82 10.83 6.89 -4.59
N MET A 83 9.77 7.63 -4.24
CA MET A 83 8.59 7.04 -3.61
C MET A 83 7.89 6.03 -4.54
N ALA A 84 7.80 6.32 -5.84
CA ALA A 84 7.26 5.39 -6.83
C ALA A 84 8.11 4.11 -6.93
N ALA A 85 9.43 4.23 -6.91
CA ALA A 85 10.34 3.08 -6.89
C ALA A 85 10.16 2.23 -5.62
N LEU A 86 10.12 2.86 -4.45
CA LEU A 86 9.88 2.15 -3.17
C LEU A 86 8.52 1.42 -3.17
N HIS A 87 7.48 2.07 -3.67
CA HIS A 87 6.14 1.47 -3.81
C HIS A 87 6.20 0.24 -4.73
N GLY A 88 6.82 0.39 -5.91
CA GLY A 88 6.96 -0.69 -6.88
C GLY A 88 7.75 -1.89 -6.32
N VAL A 89 8.84 -1.66 -5.61
CA VAL A 89 9.61 -2.73 -4.96
C VAL A 89 8.78 -3.46 -3.91
N GLN A 90 8.09 -2.73 -3.03
CA GLN A 90 7.33 -3.36 -1.94
C GLN A 90 6.11 -4.14 -2.44
N ASP A 91 5.38 -3.61 -3.40
CA ASP A 91 4.20 -4.30 -3.92
C ASP A 91 4.59 -5.38 -4.94
N GLY A 92 5.64 -5.14 -5.74
CA GLY A 92 6.19 -6.15 -6.64
C GLY A 92 6.65 -7.41 -5.93
N GLN A 93 7.30 -7.30 -4.78
CA GLN A 93 7.70 -8.46 -3.96
C GLN A 93 6.49 -9.34 -3.55
N LYS A 94 5.35 -8.73 -3.25
CA LYS A 94 4.12 -9.46 -2.85
C LYS A 94 3.54 -10.24 -4.02
N PHE A 95 3.47 -9.63 -5.21
CA PHE A 95 2.99 -10.32 -6.41
C PHE A 95 3.95 -11.42 -6.85
N LEU A 96 5.26 -11.17 -6.80
CA LEU A 96 6.27 -12.20 -7.09
C LEU A 96 6.16 -13.39 -6.12
N ALA A 97 6.01 -13.14 -4.82
CA ALA A 97 5.83 -14.19 -3.83
C ALA A 97 4.58 -15.03 -4.12
N LEU A 98 3.48 -14.40 -4.54
CA LEU A 98 2.24 -15.10 -4.89
C LEU A 98 2.39 -15.95 -6.13
N LEU A 99 3.07 -15.43 -7.16
CA LEU A 99 3.33 -16.16 -8.39
C LEU A 99 4.26 -17.36 -8.16
N LEU A 100 5.30 -17.19 -7.35
CA LEU A 100 6.20 -18.29 -6.97
C LEU A 100 5.46 -19.38 -6.17
N LEU A 101 4.56 -18.98 -5.28
CA LEU A 101 3.73 -19.91 -4.52
C LEU A 101 2.78 -20.68 -5.45
N ALA A 102 2.19 -20.02 -6.43
CA ALA A 102 1.28 -20.63 -7.40
C ALA A 102 2.00 -21.61 -8.34
N ASP A 103 3.25 -21.35 -8.68
CA ASP A 103 4.06 -22.17 -9.60
C ASP A 103 4.77 -23.34 -8.89
N GLY A 104 4.57 -23.51 -7.57
CA GLY A 104 5.22 -24.56 -6.79
C GLY A 104 6.73 -24.40 -6.61
N LEU A 105 7.28 -23.27 -7.05
CA LEU A 105 8.72 -22.95 -6.94
C LEU A 105 9.15 -22.53 -5.52
N GLY A 106 8.23 -22.51 -4.57
CA GLY A 106 8.49 -22.05 -3.20
C GLY A 106 9.35 -22.97 -2.34
N GLU A 107 9.64 -24.20 -2.79
CA GLU A 107 10.36 -25.21 -2.00
C GLU A 107 11.84 -25.41 -2.40
N ALA A 108 12.25 -24.94 -3.58
CA ALA A 108 13.65 -24.98 -4.02
C ALA A 108 14.27 -23.57 -3.91
N GLU A 109 15.56 -23.46 -3.65
CA GLU A 109 16.32 -22.19 -3.69
C GLU A 109 15.88 -21.35 -4.90
N PRO A 110 15.03 -20.31 -4.73
CA PRO A 110 14.37 -19.69 -5.87
C PRO A 110 15.32 -18.72 -6.55
N THR A 111 15.96 -19.16 -7.61
CA THR A 111 16.46 -18.21 -8.59
C THR A 111 15.25 -17.62 -9.28
N LEU A 112 14.86 -16.41 -8.89
CA LEU A 112 13.76 -15.68 -9.51
C LEU A 112 13.99 -15.60 -11.03
N PRO A 113 13.13 -16.20 -11.87
CA PRO A 113 13.29 -16.09 -13.31
C PRO A 113 13.19 -14.61 -13.73
N LEU A 114 14.17 -14.10 -14.46
CA LEU A 114 14.17 -12.73 -14.94
C LEU A 114 12.89 -12.40 -15.74
N SER A 115 12.35 -13.37 -16.46
CA SER A 115 11.07 -13.26 -17.19
C SER A 115 9.89 -12.94 -16.27
N LEU A 116 9.81 -13.61 -15.11
CA LEU A 116 8.75 -13.37 -14.13
C LEU A 116 8.87 -11.99 -13.48
N LEU A 117 10.10 -11.57 -13.18
CA LEU A 117 10.39 -10.23 -12.66
C LEU A 117 9.96 -9.15 -13.68
N LEU A 118 10.37 -9.29 -14.95
CA LEU A 118 10.04 -8.33 -16.01
C LEU A 118 8.54 -8.31 -16.31
N LEU A 119 7.88 -9.47 -16.30
CA LEU A 119 6.42 -9.56 -16.49
C LEU A 119 5.70 -8.82 -15.36
N THR A 120 6.04 -9.09 -14.10
CA THR A 120 5.43 -8.43 -12.95
C THR A 120 5.64 -6.92 -12.99
N ALA A 121 6.88 -6.48 -13.22
CA ALA A 121 7.20 -5.05 -13.32
C ALA A 121 6.45 -4.37 -14.48
N GLY A 122 6.39 -5.01 -15.65
CA GLY A 122 5.69 -4.50 -16.83
C GLY A 122 4.17 -4.36 -16.61
N VAL A 123 3.54 -5.40 -16.05
CA VAL A 123 2.09 -5.37 -15.76
C VAL A 123 1.76 -4.32 -14.71
N MET A 124 2.57 -4.20 -13.64
CA MET A 124 2.38 -3.17 -12.62
C MET A 124 2.55 -1.76 -13.18
N ALA A 125 3.59 -1.53 -13.99
CA ALA A 125 3.83 -0.24 -14.62
C ALA A 125 2.68 0.16 -15.56
N LEU A 126 2.22 -0.75 -16.40
CA LEU A 126 1.08 -0.52 -17.30
C LEU A 126 -0.21 -0.27 -16.52
N GLY A 127 -0.50 -1.09 -15.50
CA GLY A 127 -1.69 -0.92 -14.66
C GLY A 127 -1.72 0.43 -13.96
N THR A 128 -0.59 0.86 -13.42
CA THR A 128 -0.45 2.17 -12.75
C THR A 128 -0.59 3.32 -13.75
N ALA A 129 0.04 3.21 -14.93
CA ALA A 129 -0.03 4.24 -15.95
C ALA A 129 -1.44 4.43 -16.52
N LEU A 130 -2.18 3.34 -16.72
CA LEU A 130 -3.52 3.37 -17.28
C LEU A 130 -4.60 3.69 -16.22
N GLY A 131 -4.40 3.25 -14.98
CA GLY A 131 -5.43 3.27 -13.94
C GLY A 131 -5.21 4.26 -12.80
N GLY A 132 -4.06 4.91 -12.69
CA GLY A 132 -3.71 5.72 -11.51
C GLY A 132 -4.50 7.02 -11.34
N ARG A 133 -5.00 7.61 -12.43
CA ARG A 133 -5.57 8.96 -12.42
C ARG A 133 -6.70 9.20 -11.40
N PRO A 134 -7.75 8.38 -11.27
CA PRO A 134 -8.82 8.64 -10.31
C PRO A 134 -8.33 8.67 -8.86
N ILE A 135 -7.37 7.79 -8.53
CA ILE A 135 -6.77 7.73 -7.19
C ILE A 135 -5.87 8.95 -6.95
N VAL A 136 -5.06 9.32 -7.94
CA VAL A 136 -4.18 10.50 -7.87
C VAL A 136 -4.98 11.77 -7.64
N GLU A 137 -6.09 11.96 -8.36
CA GLU A 137 -6.97 13.12 -8.20
C GLU A 137 -7.59 13.16 -6.79
N LYS A 138 -8.11 12.04 -6.29
CA LYS A 138 -8.76 11.99 -4.97
C LYS A 138 -7.75 12.17 -3.82
N VAL A 139 -6.61 11.51 -3.88
CA VAL A 139 -5.59 11.56 -2.81
C VAL A 139 -4.74 12.82 -2.92
N GLY A 140 -4.38 13.22 -4.14
CA GLY A 140 -3.46 14.35 -4.37
C GLY A 140 -4.11 15.72 -4.20
N SER A 141 -5.37 15.88 -4.56
CA SER A 141 -6.08 17.16 -4.49
C SER A 141 -7.31 17.15 -3.60
N GLY A 142 -7.93 15.98 -3.40
CA GLY A 142 -9.15 15.84 -2.60
C GLY A 142 -8.89 15.67 -1.10
N LEU A 143 -7.78 15.03 -0.72
CA LEU A 143 -7.53 14.66 0.68
C LEU A 143 -7.03 15.84 1.53
N ALA A 144 -6.17 16.69 0.98
CA ALA A 144 -5.67 17.88 1.63
C ALA A 144 -5.14 18.88 0.61
N ALA A 145 -5.14 20.18 0.94
CA ALA A 145 -4.47 21.18 0.14
C ALA A 145 -2.94 21.01 0.27
N LEU A 146 -2.28 20.69 -0.84
CA LEU A 146 -0.84 20.44 -0.90
C LEU A 146 -0.14 21.49 -1.76
N SER A 147 0.86 22.14 -1.19
CA SER A 147 1.89 22.82 -1.98
C SER A 147 2.98 21.82 -2.42
N PRO A 148 3.86 22.18 -3.38
CA PRO A 148 4.99 21.29 -3.72
C PRO A 148 5.88 20.94 -2.54
N ALA A 149 6.03 21.83 -1.56
CA ALA A 149 6.77 21.55 -0.32
C ALA A 149 6.03 20.57 0.59
N ASP A 150 4.71 20.65 0.67
CA ASP A 150 3.90 19.73 1.45
C ASP A 150 3.92 18.33 0.78
N GLY A 151 3.91 18.26 -0.56
CA GLY A 151 4.08 17.02 -1.33
C GLY A 151 5.45 16.37 -1.09
N LEU A 152 6.52 17.16 -1.14
CA LEU A 152 7.88 16.70 -0.81
C LEU A 152 7.94 16.16 0.61
N ALA A 153 7.34 16.87 1.58
CA ALA A 153 7.31 16.42 2.97
C ALA A 153 6.56 15.10 3.15
N ALA A 154 5.44 14.93 2.44
CA ALA A 154 4.68 13.70 2.46
C ALA A 154 5.46 12.52 1.85
N ASP A 155 6.17 12.76 0.72
CA ASP A 155 7.01 11.73 0.08
C ASP A 155 8.17 11.30 0.97
N LEU A 156 8.90 12.26 1.55
CA LEU A 156 10.01 11.97 2.45
C LEU A 156 9.53 11.29 3.73
N GLY A 157 8.45 11.78 4.35
CA GLY A 157 7.90 11.19 5.56
C GLY A 157 7.43 9.76 5.34
N ALA A 158 6.67 9.51 4.26
CA ALA A 158 6.24 8.16 3.90
C ALA A 158 7.41 7.25 3.57
N GLY A 159 8.37 7.74 2.77
CA GLY A 159 9.56 6.97 2.38
C GLY A 159 10.39 6.51 3.55
N VAL A 160 10.66 7.38 4.52
CA VAL A 160 11.40 7.03 5.75
C VAL A 160 10.67 5.96 6.55
N VAL A 161 9.36 6.10 6.75
CA VAL A 161 8.57 5.11 7.48
C VAL A 161 8.55 3.76 6.77
N LEU A 162 8.35 3.75 5.45
CA LEU A 162 8.35 2.53 4.66
C LEU A 162 9.70 1.81 4.70
N LEU A 163 10.80 2.55 4.57
CA LEU A 163 12.15 1.98 4.68
C LEU A 163 12.42 1.42 6.07
N ALA A 164 12.06 2.16 7.13
CA ALA A 164 12.25 1.70 8.50
C ALA A 164 11.43 0.43 8.78
N CYS A 165 10.15 0.41 8.39
CA CYS A 165 9.30 -0.76 8.57
C CYS A 165 9.80 -1.97 7.77
N SER A 166 10.29 -1.76 6.54
CA SER A 166 10.90 -2.82 5.74
C SER A 166 12.16 -3.39 6.40
N ALA A 167 13.03 -2.53 6.92
CA ALA A 167 14.24 -2.95 7.63
C ALA A 167 13.93 -3.75 8.91
N LEU A 168 12.81 -3.46 9.56
CA LEU A 168 12.33 -4.16 10.75
C LEU A 168 11.48 -5.40 10.44
N GLY A 169 11.26 -5.72 9.15
CA GLY A 169 10.41 -6.82 8.73
C GLY A 169 8.93 -6.66 9.12
N LEU A 170 8.48 -5.42 9.33
CA LEU A 170 7.09 -5.11 9.67
C LEU A 170 6.26 -5.00 8.39
N PRO A 171 5.21 -5.82 8.23
CA PRO A 171 4.33 -5.73 7.09
C PRO A 171 3.47 -4.47 7.20
N VAL A 172 3.74 -3.49 6.33
CA VAL A 172 3.00 -2.23 6.28
C VAL A 172 2.35 -2.04 4.91
N SER A 173 1.34 -1.20 4.89
CA SER A 173 0.70 -0.78 3.64
C SER A 173 1.32 0.51 3.15
N THR A 174 1.86 0.50 1.94
CA THR A 174 2.37 1.67 1.22
C THR A 174 1.30 2.76 1.12
N THR A 175 0.07 2.36 0.78
CA THR A 175 -1.09 3.26 0.63
C THR A 175 -1.45 3.94 1.95
N HIS A 176 -1.53 3.20 3.06
CA HIS A 176 -1.86 3.76 4.38
C HIS A 176 -0.80 4.75 4.84
N THR A 177 0.48 4.36 4.73
CA THR A 177 1.60 5.22 5.11
C THR A 177 1.59 6.53 4.31
N LYS A 178 1.37 6.44 2.98
CA LYS A 178 1.35 7.61 2.11
C LYS A 178 0.18 8.53 2.39
N VAL A 179 -1.04 8.00 2.53
CA VAL A 179 -2.23 8.78 2.87
C VAL A 179 -2.06 9.48 4.22
N ALA A 180 -1.55 8.76 5.22
CA ALA A 180 -1.28 9.34 6.53
C ALA A 180 -0.22 10.45 6.48
N ALA A 181 0.85 10.26 5.70
CA ALA A 181 1.89 11.30 5.52
C ALA A 181 1.33 12.54 4.81
N ILE A 182 0.42 12.37 3.84
CA ILE A 182 -0.29 13.48 3.20
C ILE A 182 -1.16 14.23 4.21
N LEU A 183 -1.91 13.53 5.05
CA LEU A 183 -2.70 14.16 6.11
C LEU A 183 -1.82 14.91 7.12
N GLY A 184 -0.65 14.36 7.45
CA GLY A 184 0.31 14.99 8.35
C GLY A 184 1.00 16.22 7.76
N ALA A 185 1.36 16.18 6.47
CA ALA A 185 2.03 17.27 5.77
C ALA A 185 1.07 18.31 5.20
N GLY A 186 -0.13 17.91 4.82
CA GLY A 186 -1.11 18.76 4.14
C GLY A 186 -1.73 19.82 5.01
N ARG A 187 -2.37 20.77 4.35
CA ARG A 187 -3.14 21.86 4.99
C ARG A 187 -4.61 21.59 4.78
N ARG A 188 -5.43 21.93 5.78
CA ARG A 188 -6.90 21.81 5.70
C ARG A 188 -7.32 20.41 5.20
N PRO A 189 -7.02 19.34 5.97
CA PRO A 189 -7.40 18.00 5.59
C PRO A 189 -8.92 17.89 5.44
N ASP A 190 -9.36 17.22 4.38
CA ASP A 190 -10.76 16.86 4.20
C ASP A 190 -11.05 15.54 4.91
N TRP A 191 -11.64 15.64 6.10
CA TRP A 191 -11.95 14.48 6.93
C TRP A 191 -13.06 13.61 6.35
N HIS A 192 -13.90 14.13 5.45
CA HIS A 192 -14.89 13.33 4.74
C HIS A 192 -14.19 12.38 3.77
N VAL A 193 -13.28 12.91 2.93
CA VAL A 193 -12.47 12.10 2.01
C VAL A 193 -11.60 11.10 2.78
N ALA A 194 -10.97 11.52 3.89
CA ALA A 194 -10.21 10.63 4.76
C ALA A 194 -11.08 9.49 5.32
N GLY A 195 -12.31 9.78 5.72
CA GLY A 195 -13.29 8.80 6.20
C GLY A 195 -13.73 7.81 5.12
N GLU A 196 -13.96 8.27 3.88
CA GLU A 196 -14.26 7.38 2.75
C GLU A 196 -13.10 6.42 2.46
N ILE A 197 -11.87 6.92 2.49
CA ILE A 197 -10.66 6.10 2.30
C ILE A 197 -10.53 5.08 3.43
N GLY A 198 -10.70 5.51 4.67
CA GLY A 198 -10.68 4.63 5.85
C GLY A 198 -11.76 3.55 5.81
N GLY A 199 -12.97 3.91 5.41
CA GLY A 199 -14.08 2.97 5.18
C GLY A 199 -13.77 1.94 4.11
N ALA A 200 -13.16 2.35 2.99
CA ALA A 200 -12.72 1.45 1.93
C ALA A 200 -11.65 0.45 2.44
N TRP A 201 -10.73 0.90 3.30
CA TRP A 201 -9.73 0.02 3.90
C TRP A 201 -10.34 -1.02 4.83
N LEU A 202 -11.27 -0.62 5.69
CA LEU A 202 -11.98 -1.56 6.58
C LEU A 202 -12.80 -2.58 5.79
N LEU A 203 -13.47 -2.13 4.72
CA LEU A 203 -14.29 -3.00 3.87
C LEU A 203 -13.45 -3.97 3.04
N THR A 204 -12.20 -3.64 2.74
CA THR A 204 -11.30 -4.50 1.94
C THR A 204 -11.11 -5.88 2.57
N PHE A 205 -10.97 -5.98 3.90
CA PHE A 205 -10.78 -7.25 4.59
C PHE A 205 -11.96 -8.22 4.41
N PRO A 206 -13.18 -7.87 4.83
CA PRO A 206 -14.32 -8.78 4.67
C PRO A 206 -14.67 -9.03 3.21
N ALA A 207 -14.60 -8.02 2.34
CA ALA A 207 -14.95 -8.18 0.94
C ALA A 207 -14.01 -9.15 0.21
N CYS A 208 -12.68 -9.00 0.38
CA CYS A 208 -11.71 -9.88 -0.26
C CYS A 208 -11.71 -11.28 0.35
N GLY A 209 -11.85 -11.39 1.68
CA GLY A 209 -11.91 -12.68 2.36
C GLY A 209 -13.14 -13.48 1.96
N LEU A 210 -14.33 -12.88 1.97
CA LEU A 210 -15.58 -13.55 1.57
C LEU A 210 -15.57 -13.93 0.09
N LEU A 211 -15.08 -13.04 -0.79
CA LEU A 211 -15.00 -13.35 -2.22
C LEU A 211 -14.07 -14.54 -2.48
N ALA A 212 -12.89 -14.55 -1.88
CA ALA A 212 -11.95 -15.66 -2.03
C ALA A 212 -12.49 -16.95 -1.42
N PHE A 213 -13.16 -16.88 -0.26
CA PHE A 213 -13.84 -18.02 0.33
C PHE A 213 -14.89 -18.61 -0.62
N ALA A 214 -15.77 -17.75 -1.17
CA ALA A 214 -16.80 -18.20 -2.08
C ALA A 214 -16.23 -18.85 -3.35
N LEU A 215 -15.22 -18.20 -3.98
CA LEU A 215 -14.58 -18.73 -5.18
C LEU A 215 -13.89 -20.08 -4.90
N ALA A 216 -13.15 -20.20 -3.80
CA ALA A 216 -12.47 -21.43 -3.44
C ALA A 216 -13.47 -22.58 -3.18
N ARG A 217 -14.63 -22.29 -2.54
CA ARG A 217 -15.70 -23.27 -2.35
C ARG A 217 -16.38 -23.71 -3.63
N MET A 218 -16.39 -22.87 -4.66
CA MET A 218 -16.94 -23.22 -5.98
C MET A 218 -16.00 -24.05 -6.81
N MET A 219 -14.70 -24.01 -6.51
CA MET A 219 -13.65 -24.75 -7.25
C MET A 219 -13.23 -26.06 -6.57
N ALA A 220 -13.63 -26.27 -5.31
CA ALA A 220 -13.36 -27.49 -4.52
C ALA A 220 -14.47 -28.52 -4.67
#